data_de74e5dd9494a889d69b61d3ca43cf84
#
_entry.id   de74e5dd9494a889d69b61d3ca43cf84
#
_cell.length_a   1.000
_cell.length_b   1.000
_cell.length_c   1.000
_cell.angle_alpha   90.00
_cell.angle_beta   90.00
_cell.angle_gamma   90.00
#
_symmetry.space_group_name_H-M   'P 1'
#
loop_
_entity.id
_entity.type
_entity.pdbx_description
1 polymer ?
#
loop_
_entity_poly.entity_id
_entity_poly.type
_entity_poly.pdbx_seq_one_letter_code
_entity_poly.pdbx_strand_id
1 'polypeptide(L)'
;MWPAYFVVAPGRKRVPSLLLSTAARDPWKPYPVPRFEPFAAIRYATDDLASLVAPPYDVLSDADIDVLKARSPHNIVRIDVPRGGEDRYVLAAKTMRAWLNDGILTMDSEPSFTVYRMRFTDSTGVRRDIAGVLGGLEVVDAEAGGVLPHERTTAAASTDRLDLTRATAANLSPVWGLSLAGGLTELLAEPGEAVGAVIDEGVEHLAERVTDQERIAAIHQRLASDDVLIADGHHRYGVARMYRDETREATGRSDTPAELTLAFVNELIEDQLSVAAIHRLYTGIEIADLADALGRSFELIATERPNSKSLATLQQEGFLILVGRDAAWQMRAKPGRFDGVRPLDGGWLETALADIPLTVSYQHGLDATLSEVDSGHASAAVLIRPVSVAEIERTAREGLLMPPKSTFFRPKLKTGFVIRSLT
;
A
#
# COMPACT_ATOMS: atom_id res chain seq x y z
N MET A 1 1.02 7.49 -17.27
CA MET A 1 2.47 7.31 -17.47
C MET A 1 3.15 7.80 -16.21
N TRP A 2 3.67 6.90 -15.41
CA TRP A 2 4.27 7.18 -14.09
C TRP A 2 5.77 7.40 -14.23
N PRO A 3 6.34 8.50 -13.76
CA PRO A 3 7.73 8.56 -13.41
C PRO A 3 7.88 8.58 -11.89
N ALA A 4 7.90 7.42 -11.24
CA ALA A 4 8.42 7.33 -9.88
C ALA A 4 9.90 6.96 -9.96
N TYR A 5 10.75 7.90 -10.30
CA TYR A 5 12.19 7.76 -10.17
C TYR A 5 12.57 7.95 -8.70
N PHE A 6 12.76 6.86 -7.98
CA PHE A 6 13.55 6.88 -6.76
C PHE A 6 14.94 6.33 -7.09
N VAL A 7 15.89 7.24 -7.30
CA VAL A 7 17.31 6.92 -7.48
C VAL A 7 17.90 6.68 -6.10
N VAL A 8 18.33 5.45 -5.82
CA VAL A 8 19.24 5.19 -4.69
C VAL A 8 20.65 5.47 -5.18
N ALA A 9 21.25 6.59 -4.78
CA ALA A 9 22.62 6.93 -5.09
C ALA A 9 23.59 5.91 -4.47
N PRO A 10 24.71 5.56 -5.13
CA PRO A 10 25.73 4.67 -4.58
C PRO A 10 26.54 5.37 -3.50
N GLY A 11 26.13 5.27 -2.26
CA GLY A 11 26.83 5.77 -1.08
C GLY A 11 27.53 4.62 -0.35
N ARG A 12 28.89 4.62 -0.41
CA ARG A 12 29.76 3.72 0.33
C ARG A 12 29.36 3.60 1.80
N LYS A 13 28.96 2.38 2.21
CA LYS A 13 29.33 1.73 3.48
C LYS A 13 28.74 0.31 3.40
N ARG A 14 29.61 -0.70 3.61
CA ARG A 14 29.13 -2.05 3.94
C ARG A 14 28.06 -1.91 5.01
N VAL A 15 26.83 -2.11 4.63
CA VAL A 15 25.78 -2.43 5.59
C VAL A 15 26.05 -3.88 5.93
N PRO A 16 26.41 -4.20 7.19
CA PRO A 16 26.36 -5.59 7.62
C PRO A 16 24.97 -6.09 7.28
N SER A 17 24.84 -7.34 6.90
CA SER A 17 23.56 -8.06 6.90
C SER A 17 23.07 -8.15 8.36
N LEU A 18 22.66 -7.03 8.89
CA LEU A 18 21.85 -6.96 10.07
C LEU A 18 20.46 -7.42 9.61
N LEU A 19 20.26 -8.73 9.69
CA LEU A 19 19.02 -9.27 10.21
C LEU A 19 18.78 -8.47 11.50
N LEU A 20 18.11 -7.34 11.44
CA LEU A 20 17.44 -6.77 12.59
C LEU A 20 16.38 -7.79 12.94
N SER A 21 16.80 -8.79 13.71
CA SER A 21 15.95 -9.63 14.49
C SER A 21 15.09 -8.68 15.32
N THR A 22 13.87 -8.40 14.90
CA THR A 22 12.82 -8.19 15.88
C THR A 22 12.86 -9.46 16.72
N ALA A 23 13.12 -9.34 18.03
CA ALA A 23 13.25 -10.48 18.93
C ALA A 23 12.11 -11.45 18.63
N ALA A 24 12.45 -12.71 18.40
CA ALA A 24 11.45 -13.75 18.12
C ALA A 24 10.33 -13.61 19.15
N ARG A 25 9.08 -13.49 18.69
CA ARG A 25 7.93 -13.29 19.57
C ARG A 25 7.94 -14.38 20.63
N ASP A 26 7.94 -13.95 21.89
CA ASP A 26 7.77 -14.86 23.01
C ASP A 26 6.33 -15.40 22.95
N PRO A 27 6.10 -16.69 22.64
CA PRO A 27 4.76 -17.24 22.49
C PRO A 27 3.92 -17.20 23.78
N TRP A 28 4.53 -16.83 24.90
CA TRP A 28 3.90 -16.77 26.22
C TRP A 28 3.63 -15.34 26.73
N LYS A 29 4.04 -14.30 26.00
CA LYS A 29 3.68 -12.93 26.32
C LYS A 29 2.37 -12.54 25.61
N PRO A 30 1.33 -12.11 26.34
CA PRO A 30 0.18 -11.47 25.72
C PRO A 30 0.64 -10.14 25.09
N TYR A 31 0.75 -10.11 23.77
CA TYR A 31 0.97 -8.87 23.05
C TYR A 31 -0.33 -8.08 23.02
N PRO A 32 -0.29 -6.74 23.18
CA PRO A 32 -1.48 -5.95 23.01
C PRO A 32 -1.96 -6.06 21.57
N VAL A 33 -3.20 -6.48 21.37
CA VAL A 33 -3.88 -6.40 20.09
C VAL A 33 -4.26 -4.94 19.84
N PRO A 34 -4.28 -4.45 18.59
CA PRO A 34 -4.57 -3.05 18.32
C PRO A 34 -6.04 -2.75 18.54
N ARG A 35 -6.34 -1.55 19.04
CA ARG A 35 -7.70 -1.03 19.03
C ARG A 35 -8.09 -0.67 17.61
N PHE A 36 -9.34 -0.96 17.27
CA PHE A 36 -9.95 -0.56 16.01
C PHE A 36 -11.38 -0.05 16.29
N GLU A 37 -11.58 1.26 16.18
CA GLU A 37 -12.75 1.94 16.72
C GLU A 37 -13.60 2.56 15.60
N PRO A 38 -14.94 2.56 15.75
CA PRO A 38 -15.81 3.37 14.92
C PRO A 38 -15.57 4.85 15.21
N PHE A 39 -15.89 5.73 14.26
CA PHE A 39 -15.78 7.17 14.43
C PHE A 39 -16.87 7.93 13.65
N ALA A 40 -17.14 9.17 14.02
CA ALA A 40 -18.00 10.08 13.28
C ALA A 40 -17.25 10.53 12.01
N ALA A 41 -17.61 9.97 10.85
CA ALA A 41 -16.91 10.22 9.61
C ALA A 41 -17.33 11.56 8.99
N ILE A 42 -16.37 12.27 8.37
CA ILE A 42 -16.66 13.36 7.46
C ILE A 42 -16.81 12.76 6.06
N ARG A 43 -17.90 13.10 5.36
CA ARG A 43 -18.26 12.59 4.03
C ARG A 43 -18.78 13.70 3.14
N TYR A 44 -18.78 13.49 1.83
CA TYR A 44 -19.58 14.33 0.94
C TYR A 44 -21.07 14.18 1.23
N ALA A 45 -21.81 15.29 1.16
CA ALA A 45 -23.26 15.35 1.38
C ALA A 45 -24.05 14.85 0.14
N THR A 46 -23.44 14.05 -0.70
CA THR A 46 -24.02 13.44 -1.91
C THR A 46 -23.47 12.03 -2.09
N ASP A 47 -24.25 11.16 -2.72
CA ASP A 47 -23.86 9.81 -3.14
C ASP A 47 -23.23 9.75 -4.53
N ASP A 48 -23.35 10.84 -5.33
CA ASP A 48 -22.65 11.00 -6.61
C ASP A 48 -21.20 11.45 -6.37
N LEU A 49 -20.31 10.48 -6.19
CA LEU A 49 -18.90 10.68 -5.87
C LEU A 49 -17.97 10.68 -7.09
N ALA A 50 -18.47 10.43 -8.31
CA ALA A 50 -17.65 10.17 -9.49
C ALA A 50 -16.67 11.31 -9.84
N SER A 51 -17.05 12.56 -9.58
CA SER A 51 -16.20 13.73 -9.81
C SER A 51 -15.46 14.23 -8.57
N LEU A 52 -15.72 13.66 -7.39
CA LEU A 52 -15.32 14.17 -6.09
C LEU A 52 -14.15 13.42 -5.46
N VAL A 53 -14.09 12.10 -5.66
CA VAL A 53 -13.03 11.24 -5.13
C VAL A 53 -11.82 11.20 -6.05
N ALA A 54 -10.69 10.73 -5.52
CA ALA A 54 -9.44 10.62 -6.25
C ALA A 54 -8.71 9.29 -5.90
N PRO A 55 -7.82 8.79 -6.75
CA PRO A 55 -6.81 7.83 -6.34
C PRO A 55 -5.95 8.39 -5.19
N PRO A 56 -5.24 7.55 -4.42
CA PRO A 56 -4.35 8.03 -3.37
C PRO A 56 -3.21 8.88 -3.96
N TYR A 57 -2.75 9.87 -3.19
CA TYR A 57 -1.79 10.89 -3.64
C TYR A 57 -0.49 10.33 -4.24
N ASP A 58 -0.05 9.19 -3.74
CA ASP A 58 1.23 8.54 -4.10
C ASP A 58 1.20 7.83 -5.46
N VAL A 59 0.02 7.79 -6.09
CA VAL A 59 -0.18 7.22 -7.43
C VAL A 59 -0.54 8.27 -8.50
N LEU A 60 -0.64 9.54 -8.13
CA LEU A 60 -1.04 10.61 -9.03
C LEU A 60 0.15 11.32 -9.66
N SER A 61 0.16 11.43 -10.98
CA SER A 61 1.03 12.35 -11.71
C SER A 61 0.48 13.79 -11.67
N ASP A 62 1.32 14.75 -12.04
CA ASP A 62 0.89 16.15 -12.16
C ASP A 62 -0.28 16.32 -13.15
N ALA A 63 -0.26 15.60 -14.26
CA ALA A 63 -1.33 15.61 -15.25
C ALA A 63 -2.65 15.04 -14.69
N ASP A 64 -2.57 13.96 -13.90
CA ASP A 64 -3.75 13.37 -13.24
C ASP A 64 -4.40 14.35 -12.28
N ILE A 65 -3.58 15.07 -11.49
CA ILE A 65 -4.06 16.08 -10.55
C ILE A 65 -4.79 17.21 -11.28
N ASP A 66 -4.28 17.65 -12.43
CA ASP A 66 -4.93 18.71 -13.22
C ASP A 66 -6.26 18.23 -13.82
N VAL A 67 -6.31 16.98 -14.30
CA VAL A 67 -7.56 16.35 -14.77
C VAL A 67 -8.58 16.24 -13.64
N LEU A 68 -8.18 15.78 -12.45
CA LEU A 68 -9.07 15.66 -11.30
C LEU A 68 -9.60 17.02 -10.83
N LYS A 69 -8.74 18.05 -10.76
CA LYS A 69 -9.15 19.43 -10.45
C LYS A 69 -10.13 20.02 -11.45
N ALA A 70 -10.03 19.64 -12.72
CA ALA A 70 -10.94 20.08 -13.77
C ALA A 70 -12.30 19.37 -13.70
N ARG A 71 -12.37 18.13 -13.19
CA ARG A 71 -13.63 17.38 -13.03
C ARG A 71 -14.61 18.07 -12.08
N SER A 72 -14.12 18.66 -10.98
CA SER A 72 -14.98 19.36 -10.01
C SER A 72 -14.19 20.38 -9.19
N PRO A 73 -14.82 21.54 -8.85
CA PRO A 73 -14.27 22.46 -7.85
C PRO A 73 -14.19 21.82 -6.45
N HIS A 74 -14.89 20.72 -6.22
CA HIS A 74 -14.95 20.03 -4.94
C HIS A 74 -14.26 18.65 -4.96
N ASN A 75 -13.40 18.35 -5.97
CA ASN A 75 -12.62 17.12 -5.96
C ASN A 75 -11.63 17.12 -4.80
N ILE A 76 -11.58 15.99 -4.05
CA ILE A 76 -10.75 15.84 -2.84
C ILE A 76 -9.26 16.12 -3.07
N VAL A 77 -8.78 15.98 -4.31
CA VAL A 77 -7.38 16.26 -4.65
C VAL A 77 -6.96 17.70 -4.33
N ARG A 78 -7.91 18.63 -4.21
CA ARG A 78 -7.64 20.02 -3.82
C ARG A 78 -7.19 20.15 -2.37
N ILE A 79 -7.61 19.21 -1.53
CA ILE A 79 -7.23 19.13 -0.11
C ILE A 79 -6.08 18.12 0.06
N ASP A 80 -6.17 16.94 -0.56
CA ASP A 80 -5.20 15.85 -0.36
C ASP A 80 -3.85 16.12 -1.05
N VAL A 81 -3.85 16.81 -2.20
CA VAL A 81 -2.63 17.17 -2.96
C VAL A 81 -2.63 18.68 -3.24
N PRO A 82 -2.48 19.52 -2.20
CA PRO A 82 -2.47 20.96 -2.37
C PRO A 82 -1.23 21.39 -3.13
N ARG A 83 -1.42 22.27 -4.12
CA ARG A 83 -0.34 22.86 -4.92
C ARG A 83 -0.22 24.36 -4.62
N GLY A 84 0.97 24.90 -4.76
CA GLY A 84 1.25 26.31 -4.54
C GLY A 84 2.53 26.52 -3.71
N GLY A 85 2.64 27.69 -3.09
CA GLY A 85 3.77 28.06 -2.24
C GLY A 85 3.75 27.44 -0.84
N GLU A 86 4.38 28.11 0.10
CA GLU A 86 4.52 27.66 1.50
C GLU A 86 3.15 27.59 2.23
N ASP A 87 2.17 28.36 1.79
CA ASP A 87 0.83 28.43 2.37
C ASP A 87 -0.14 27.33 1.88
N ARG A 88 0.31 26.40 0.99
CA ARG A 88 -0.55 25.39 0.37
C ARG A 88 -1.34 24.54 1.38
N TYR A 89 -0.74 24.19 2.52
CA TYR A 89 -1.41 23.41 3.56
C TYR A 89 -2.47 24.24 4.32
N VAL A 90 -2.18 25.52 4.57
CA VAL A 90 -3.14 26.45 5.17
C VAL A 90 -4.35 26.64 4.25
N LEU A 91 -4.12 26.72 2.95
CA LEU A 91 -5.19 26.79 1.94
C LEU A 91 -6.00 25.50 1.88
N ALA A 92 -5.37 24.33 1.94
CA ALA A 92 -6.07 23.04 2.04
C ALA A 92 -6.99 22.99 3.26
N ALA A 93 -6.50 23.40 4.43
CA ALA A 93 -7.28 23.47 5.66
C ALA A 93 -8.45 24.49 5.57
N LYS A 94 -8.23 25.64 4.94
CA LYS A 94 -9.30 26.62 4.68
C LYS A 94 -10.36 26.02 3.73
N THR A 95 -9.93 25.34 2.68
CA THR A 95 -10.83 24.69 1.72
C THR A 95 -11.69 23.63 2.43
N MET A 96 -11.09 22.78 3.25
CA MET A 96 -11.83 21.77 4.00
C MET A 96 -12.87 22.39 4.94
N ARG A 97 -12.51 23.44 5.68
CA ARG A 97 -13.44 24.17 6.54
C ARG A 97 -14.57 24.85 5.76
N ALA A 98 -14.26 25.44 4.60
CA ALA A 98 -15.28 26.04 3.73
C ALA A 98 -16.27 24.97 3.26
N TRP A 99 -15.80 23.81 2.80
CA TRP A 99 -16.68 22.72 2.37
C TRP A 99 -17.56 22.17 3.48
N LEU A 100 -17.06 22.15 4.73
CA LEU A 100 -17.90 21.80 5.90
C LEU A 100 -18.96 22.88 6.18
N ASN A 101 -18.59 24.16 6.16
CA ASN A 101 -19.52 25.27 6.40
C ASN A 101 -20.59 25.41 5.31
N ASP A 102 -20.22 25.12 4.07
CA ASP A 102 -21.09 25.21 2.89
C ASP A 102 -21.95 23.94 2.71
N GLY A 103 -21.78 22.93 3.59
CA GLY A 103 -22.54 21.67 3.53
C GLY A 103 -22.15 20.75 2.39
N ILE A 104 -20.99 20.96 1.75
CA ILE A 104 -20.42 20.06 0.74
C ILE A 104 -19.88 18.80 1.40
N LEU A 105 -19.22 18.98 2.54
CA LEU A 105 -18.85 17.92 3.47
C LEU A 105 -19.74 17.99 4.70
N THR A 106 -20.12 16.85 5.25
CA THR A 106 -20.88 16.71 6.50
C THR A 106 -20.21 15.72 7.42
N MET A 107 -20.35 15.94 8.73
CA MET A 107 -19.89 14.98 9.73
C MET A 107 -21.07 14.11 10.17
N ASP A 108 -20.88 12.79 10.24
CA ASP A 108 -21.86 11.86 10.79
C ASP A 108 -22.21 12.26 12.24
N SER A 109 -23.47 12.13 12.63
CA SER A 109 -23.93 12.47 13.99
C SER A 109 -23.44 11.48 15.06
N GLU A 110 -23.14 10.26 14.66
CA GLU A 110 -22.73 9.17 15.55
C GLU A 110 -21.56 8.40 14.97
N PRO A 111 -20.70 7.83 15.84
CA PRO A 111 -19.63 6.92 15.40
C PRO A 111 -20.20 5.69 14.69
N SER A 112 -19.59 5.32 13.57
CA SER A 112 -19.95 4.16 12.78
C SER A 112 -18.72 3.54 12.12
N PHE A 113 -18.82 2.29 11.69
CA PHE A 113 -17.88 1.74 10.71
C PHE A 113 -18.41 2.00 9.28
N THR A 114 -17.50 1.99 8.32
CA THR A 114 -17.88 1.99 6.90
C THR A 114 -17.28 0.76 6.25
N VAL A 115 -18.14 -0.14 5.76
CA VAL A 115 -17.70 -1.22 4.87
C VAL A 115 -17.36 -0.60 3.53
N TYR A 116 -16.20 -0.92 3.01
CA TYR A 116 -15.75 -0.47 1.70
C TYR A 116 -15.46 -1.68 0.82
N ARG A 117 -16.07 -1.71 -0.36
CA ARG A 117 -15.95 -2.83 -1.30
C ARG A 117 -15.29 -2.38 -2.59
N MET A 118 -14.49 -3.29 -3.17
CA MET A 118 -13.90 -3.14 -4.49
C MET A 118 -14.26 -4.37 -5.32
N ARG A 119 -15.06 -4.18 -6.38
CA ARG A 119 -15.48 -5.23 -7.30
C ARG A 119 -14.86 -5.01 -8.65
N PHE A 120 -14.16 -6.01 -9.15
CA PHE A 120 -13.42 -5.92 -10.42
C PHE A 120 -13.13 -7.32 -10.97
N THR A 121 -12.63 -7.35 -12.21
CA THR A 121 -12.03 -8.56 -12.78
C THR A 121 -10.52 -8.39 -12.74
N ASP A 122 -9.82 -9.32 -12.12
CA ASP A 122 -8.36 -9.26 -12.02
C ASP A 122 -7.68 -9.61 -13.36
N SER A 123 -6.35 -9.50 -13.43
CA SER A 123 -5.56 -9.78 -14.64
C SER A 123 -5.61 -11.25 -15.09
N THR A 124 -6.12 -12.15 -14.26
CA THR A 124 -6.33 -13.56 -14.59
C THR A 124 -7.75 -13.86 -15.10
N GLY A 125 -8.63 -12.84 -15.13
CA GLY A 125 -10.03 -12.96 -15.54
C GLY A 125 -10.98 -13.40 -14.41
N VAL A 126 -10.49 -13.49 -13.17
CA VAL A 126 -11.31 -13.85 -11.99
C VAL A 126 -12.01 -12.59 -11.46
N ARG A 127 -13.32 -12.71 -11.22
CA ARG A 127 -14.07 -11.66 -10.51
C ARG A 127 -13.71 -11.66 -9.04
N ARG A 128 -13.39 -10.48 -8.53
CA ARG A 128 -13.06 -10.22 -7.13
C ARG A 128 -14.09 -9.30 -6.50
N ASP A 129 -14.43 -9.57 -5.23
CA ASP A 129 -15.19 -8.68 -4.36
C ASP A 129 -14.41 -8.57 -3.04
N ILE A 130 -13.52 -7.57 -2.99
CA ILE A 130 -12.70 -7.29 -1.80
C ILE A 130 -13.52 -6.40 -0.87
N ALA A 131 -13.83 -6.90 0.30
CA ALA A 131 -14.55 -6.17 1.34
C ALA A 131 -13.65 -5.94 2.55
N GLY A 132 -13.62 -4.71 3.03
CA GLY A 132 -12.95 -4.33 4.27
C GLY A 132 -13.71 -3.24 5.00
N VAL A 133 -13.28 -2.91 6.19
CA VAL A 133 -13.90 -1.92 7.05
C VAL A 133 -12.99 -0.73 7.25
N LEU A 134 -13.52 0.48 7.10
CA LEU A 134 -12.88 1.75 7.46
C LEU A 134 -13.20 2.06 8.91
N GLY A 135 -12.16 2.31 9.71
CA GLY A 135 -12.22 2.61 11.13
C GLY A 135 -10.96 3.33 11.60
N GLY A 136 -10.91 3.66 12.88
CA GLY A 136 -9.73 4.22 13.55
C GLY A 136 -8.83 3.11 14.08
N LEU A 137 -7.71 2.86 13.42
CA LEU A 137 -6.69 1.88 13.85
C LEU A 137 -5.72 2.53 14.84
N GLU A 138 -5.40 1.85 15.92
CA GLU A 138 -4.45 2.33 16.92
C GLU A 138 -3.07 2.62 16.31
N VAL A 139 -2.50 3.75 16.74
CA VAL A 139 -1.14 4.15 16.37
C VAL A 139 -0.20 3.69 17.47
N VAL A 140 0.50 2.58 17.23
CA VAL A 140 1.42 1.97 18.20
C VAL A 140 2.87 2.33 17.90
N ASP A 141 3.74 2.15 18.89
CA ASP A 141 5.19 2.28 18.71
C ASP A 141 5.76 1.13 17.88
N ALA A 142 6.91 1.36 17.24
CA ALA A 142 7.45 0.45 16.24
C ALA A 142 7.65 -1.01 16.72
N GLU A 143 7.86 -1.21 18.02
CA GLU A 143 8.16 -2.52 18.64
C GLU A 143 7.05 -3.01 19.57
N ALA A 144 5.94 -2.26 19.65
CA ALA A 144 4.87 -2.59 20.60
C ALA A 144 4.06 -3.84 20.20
N GLY A 145 4.09 -4.25 18.92
CA GLY A 145 3.21 -5.29 18.41
C GLY A 145 1.81 -4.74 18.09
N GLY A 146 0.87 -5.60 17.75
CA GLY A 146 -0.51 -5.24 17.41
C GLY A 146 -0.66 -4.72 15.97
N VAL A 147 0.18 -3.80 15.52
CA VAL A 147 0.24 -3.33 14.13
C VAL A 147 1.62 -3.62 13.56
N LEU A 148 1.68 -4.45 12.52
CA LEU A 148 2.92 -5.00 11.99
C LEU A 148 3.25 -4.36 10.63
N PRO A 149 4.46 -3.84 10.41
CA PRO A 149 4.93 -3.56 9.06
C PRO A 149 5.28 -4.87 8.35
N HIS A 150 5.13 -4.93 7.01
CA HIS A 150 5.57 -6.11 6.25
C HIS A 150 6.77 -5.81 5.34
N GLU A 151 7.10 -4.54 5.08
CA GLU A 151 8.26 -4.16 4.28
C GLU A 151 9.04 -3.00 4.90
N ARG A 152 10.31 -2.88 4.49
CA ARG A 152 11.16 -1.75 4.92
C ARG A 152 10.75 -0.47 4.22
N THR A 153 10.64 0.63 4.97
CA THR A 153 10.29 1.97 4.45
C THR A 153 11.52 2.86 4.26
N THR A 154 11.41 3.82 3.34
CA THR A 154 12.42 4.86 3.13
C THR A 154 11.97 6.20 3.76
N ALA A 155 12.88 6.95 4.36
CA ALA A 155 12.58 8.11 5.22
C ALA A 155 12.08 9.38 4.49
N ALA A 156 12.07 9.44 3.15
CA ALA A 156 12.00 10.71 2.42
C ALA A 156 10.60 11.33 2.21
N ALA A 157 9.49 10.60 2.45
CA ALA A 157 8.13 11.07 2.08
C ALA A 157 7.29 11.62 3.24
N SER A 158 7.85 11.73 4.46
CA SER A 158 7.04 11.95 5.67
C SER A 158 6.72 13.42 5.99
N THR A 159 7.54 14.39 5.56
CA THR A 159 7.38 15.80 5.97
C THR A 159 6.16 16.46 5.33
N ASP A 160 5.95 16.30 4.03
CA ASP A 160 4.81 16.88 3.30
C ASP A 160 3.46 16.44 3.86
N ARG A 161 3.32 15.14 4.11
CA ARG A 161 2.07 14.59 4.67
C ARG A 161 1.85 14.99 6.13
N LEU A 162 2.90 15.14 6.93
CA LEU A 162 2.81 15.60 8.31
C LEU A 162 2.33 17.06 8.37
N ASP A 163 2.86 17.94 7.51
CA ASP A 163 2.46 19.33 7.44
C ASP A 163 0.99 19.47 6.99
N LEU A 164 0.55 18.63 6.04
CA LEU A 164 -0.86 18.58 5.66
C LEU A 164 -1.74 18.11 6.82
N THR A 165 -1.33 17.07 7.55
CA THR A 165 -2.06 16.55 8.72
C THR A 165 -2.15 17.58 9.82
N ARG A 166 -1.06 18.30 10.14
CA ARG A 166 -1.04 19.41 11.10
C ARG A 166 -2.02 20.53 10.71
N ALA A 167 -2.04 20.90 9.43
CA ALA A 167 -2.88 21.99 8.95
C ALA A 167 -4.36 21.64 8.93
N THR A 168 -4.71 20.42 8.47
CA THR A 168 -6.10 19.97 8.32
C THR A 168 -6.68 19.36 9.58
N ALA A 169 -5.83 18.88 10.50
CA ALA A 169 -6.21 18.05 11.65
C ALA A 169 -7.12 16.88 11.22
N ALA A 170 -6.77 16.19 10.14
CA ALA A 170 -7.57 15.11 9.58
C ALA A 170 -6.71 14.02 8.90
N ASN A 171 -7.21 12.78 8.94
CA ASN A 171 -6.74 11.73 8.06
C ASN A 171 -7.59 11.75 6.78
N LEU A 172 -6.98 12.05 5.64
CA LEU A 172 -7.65 12.20 4.35
C LEU A 172 -7.71 10.89 3.56
N SER A 173 -6.68 10.06 3.69
CA SER A 173 -6.52 8.78 2.97
C SER A 173 -6.25 7.66 3.97
N PRO A 174 -6.89 6.48 3.84
CA PRO A 174 -6.72 5.38 4.78
C PRO A 174 -5.36 4.69 4.62
N VAL A 175 -4.82 4.18 5.71
CA VAL A 175 -3.84 3.11 5.71
C VAL A 175 -4.57 1.82 5.32
N TRP A 176 -3.93 0.93 4.57
CA TRP A 176 -4.50 -0.39 4.28
C TRP A 176 -3.88 -1.42 5.21
N GLY A 177 -4.71 -2.01 6.08
CA GLY A 177 -4.37 -3.09 6.99
C GLY A 177 -4.94 -4.43 6.54
N LEU A 178 -4.30 -5.52 6.92
CA LEU A 178 -4.76 -6.88 6.76
C LEU A 178 -4.93 -7.50 8.15
N SER A 179 -6.13 -7.92 8.48
CA SER A 179 -6.41 -8.63 9.73
C SER A 179 -5.86 -10.05 9.67
N LEU A 180 -5.10 -10.44 10.67
CA LEU A 180 -4.65 -11.83 10.84
C LEU A 180 -5.73 -12.68 11.55
N ALA A 181 -6.79 -12.06 12.06
CA ALA A 181 -7.96 -12.74 12.58
C ALA A 181 -8.87 -13.21 11.44
N GLY A 182 -9.21 -14.48 11.42
CA GLY A 182 -10.16 -15.04 10.45
C GLY A 182 -11.62 -14.68 10.77
N GLY A 183 -12.51 -14.71 9.75
CA GLY A 183 -13.96 -14.52 9.89
C GLY A 183 -14.41 -13.06 9.84
N LEU A 184 -13.54 -12.13 9.45
CA LEU A 184 -13.94 -10.73 9.20
C LEU A 184 -14.81 -10.63 7.94
N THR A 185 -14.49 -11.40 6.91
CA THR A 185 -15.21 -11.39 5.63
C THR A 185 -16.69 -11.72 5.80
N GLU A 186 -17.03 -12.71 6.64
CA GLU A 186 -18.42 -13.08 6.93
C GLU A 186 -19.17 -11.96 7.64
N LEU A 187 -18.53 -11.25 8.60
CA LEU A 187 -19.12 -10.10 9.29
C LEU A 187 -19.37 -8.92 8.37
N LEU A 188 -18.59 -8.81 7.29
CA LEU A 188 -18.72 -7.76 6.29
C LEU A 188 -19.65 -8.15 5.12
N ALA A 189 -20.12 -9.40 5.02
CA ALA A 189 -20.92 -9.86 3.90
C ALA A 189 -22.27 -9.13 3.81
N GLU A 190 -22.92 -8.87 4.93
CA GLU A 190 -24.19 -8.14 4.98
C GLU A 190 -24.00 -6.68 4.54
N PRO A 191 -24.84 -6.15 3.64
CA PRO A 191 -24.76 -4.74 3.25
C PRO A 191 -25.06 -3.80 4.43
N GLY A 192 -24.47 -2.60 4.38
CA GLY A 192 -24.83 -1.47 5.25
C GLY A 192 -25.73 -0.46 4.53
N GLU A 193 -25.92 0.69 5.14
CA GLU A 193 -26.55 1.85 4.52
C GLU A 193 -25.61 2.43 3.44
N ALA A 194 -26.09 2.55 2.19
CA ALA A 194 -25.29 3.05 1.09
C ALA A 194 -24.85 4.50 1.34
N VAL A 195 -23.55 4.76 1.23
CA VAL A 195 -22.95 6.08 1.35
C VAL A 195 -22.65 6.67 -0.04
N GLY A 196 -22.22 5.82 -0.97
CA GLY A 196 -21.93 6.21 -2.34
C GLY A 196 -21.13 5.15 -3.07
N ALA A 197 -21.13 5.25 -4.39
CA ALA A 197 -20.40 4.36 -5.26
C ALA A 197 -19.75 5.11 -6.41
N VAL A 198 -18.63 4.58 -6.93
CA VAL A 198 -18.00 5.09 -8.15
C VAL A 198 -17.37 3.93 -8.93
N ILE A 199 -17.47 3.99 -10.24
CA ILE A 199 -16.73 3.09 -11.15
C ILE A 199 -15.58 3.90 -11.73
N ASP A 200 -14.36 3.41 -11.51
CA ASP A 200 -13.15 4.00 -12.06
C ASP A 200 -12.20 2.91 -12.53
N GLU A 201 -11.68 3.04 -13.77
CA GLU A 201 -10.79 2.05 -14.40
C GLU A 201 -11.32 0.59 -14.34
N GLY A 202 -12.64 0.41 -14.46
CA GLY A 202 -13.28 -0.92 -14.41
C GLY A 202 -13.41 -1.52 -13.01
N VAL A 203 -13.10 -0.76 -11.97
CA VAL A 203 -13.33 -1.12 -10.57
C VAL A 203 -14.54 -0.38 -10.03
N GLU A 204 -15.51 -1.11 -9.48
CA GLU A 204 -16.59 -0.54 -8.69
C GLU A 204 -16.11 -0.38 -7.25
N HIS A 205 -16.12 0.85 -6.75
CA HIS A 205 -15.88 1.20 -5.35
C HIS A 205 -17.20 1.57 -4.70
N LEU A 206 -17.54 0.89 -3.63
CA LEU A 206 -18.80 1.09 -2.88
C LEU A 206 -18.48 1.29 -1.40
N ALA A 207 -19.11 2.27 -0.78
CA ALA A 207 -19.05 2.50 0.66
C ALA A 207 -20.44 2.36 1.29
N GLU A 208 -20.51 1.65 2.42
CA GLU A 208 -21.73 1.32 3.16
C GLU A 208 -21.52 1.59 4.65
N ARG A 209 -22.37 2.39 5.25
CA ARG A 209 -22.31 2.72 6.68
C ARG A 209 -22.93 1.61 7.52
N VAL A 210 -22.27 1.23 8.62
CA VAL A 210 -22.74 0.27 9.60
C VAL A 210 -23.05 0.99 10.90
N THR A 211 -24.33 1.06 11.28
CA THR A 211 -24.82 1.72 12.49
C THR A 211 -25.39 0.74 13.51
N ASP A 212 -25.62 -0.52 13.12
CA ASP A 212 -26.08 -1.57 14.02
C ASP A 212 -25.02 -1.85 15.09
N GLN A 213 -25.40 -1.70 16.37
CA GLN A 213 -24.48 -1.77 17.50
C GLN A 213 -23.93 -3.18 17.76
N GLU A 214 -24.72 -4.21 17.48
CA GLU A 214 -24.28 -5.61 17.65
C GLU A 214 -23.22 -5.95 16.58
N ARG A 215 -23.46 -5.50 15.34
CA ARG A 215 -22.51 -5.67 14.25
C ARG A 215 -21.24 -4.85 14.46
N ILE A 216 -21.33 -3.61 14.93
CA ILE A 216 -20.18 -2.79 15.33
C ILE A 216 -19.36 -3.52 16.39
N ALA A 217 -20.00 -4.03 17.44
CA ALA A 217 -19.30 -4.77 18.50
C ALA A 217 -18.64 -6.06 17.97
N ALA A 218 -19.30 -6.80 17.08
CA ALA A 218 -18.74 -8.00 16.47
C ALA A 218 -17.50 -7.70 15.59
N ILE A 219 -17.54 -6.64 14.77
CA ILE A 219 -16.42 -6.20 13.95
C ILE A 219 -15.25 -5.75 14.86
N HIS A 220 -15.53 -4.92 15.87
CA HIS A 220 -14.56 -4.47 16.83
C HIS A 220 -13.86 -5.64 17.54
N GLN A 221 -14.61 -6.59 18.09
CA GLN A 221 -14.08 -7.77 18.77
C GLN A 221 -13.24 -8.65 17.83
N ARG A 222 -13.66 -8.80 16.57
CA ARG A 222 -12.94 -9.58 15.58
C ARG A 222 -11.56 -8.96 15.30
N LEU A 223 -11.49 -7.66 15.06
CA LEU A 223 -10.24 -6.97 14.79
C LEU A 223 -9.34 -6.85 16.03
N ALA A 224 -9.93 -6.83 17.21
CA ALA A 224 -9.21 -6.87 18.48
C ALA A 224 -8.78 -8.30 18.91
N SER A 225 -8.86 -9.31 18.06
CA SER A 225 -8.49 -10.69 18.41
C SER A 225 -7.13 -11.15 17.87
N ASP A 226 -6.52 -10.42 16.93
CA ASP A 226 -5.18 -10.70 16.38
C ASP A 226 -4.55 -9.40 15.85
N ASP A 227 -3.32 -9.48 15.40
CA ASP A 227 -2.58 -8.35 14.83
C ASP A 227 -3.16 -7.89 13.49
N VAL A 228 -2.89 -6.61 13.16
CA VAL A 228 -3.14 -6.02 11.85
C VAL A 228 -1.81 -5.77 11.14
N LEU A 229 -1.65 -6.34 9.95
CA LEU A 229 -0.48 -6.13 9.10
C LEU A 229 -0.72 -4.94 8.17
N ILE A 230 0.16 -3.96 8.11
CA ILE A 230 0.07 -2.86 7.16
C ILE A 230 0.39 -3.39 5.76
N ALA A 231 -0.59 -3.37 4.85
CA ALA A 231 -0.42 -3.76 3.44
C ALA A 231 0.06 -2.60 2.57
N ASP A 232 -0.51 -1.42 2.76
CA ASP A 232 -0.17 -0.21 2.02
C ASP A 232 -0.31 1.02 2.93
N GLY A 233 0.45 2.08 2.63
CA GLY A 233 0.41 3.30 3.44
C GLY A 233 1.33 3.30 4.65
N HIS A 234 2.45 2.58 4.64
CA HIS A 234 3.45 2.62 5.70
C HIS A 234 3.90 4.05 6.03
N HIS A 235 4.07 4.91 5.01
CA HIS A 235 4.40 6.32 5.23
C HIS A 235 3.26 7.07 5.93
N ARG A 236 1.99 6.81 5.56
CA ARG A 236 0.80 7.39 6.22
C ARG A 236 0.71 6.99 7.68
N TYR A 237 1.00 5.72 8.00
CA TYR A 237 1.07 5.24 9.38
C TYR A 237 2.24 5.87 10.15
N GLY A 238 3.41 6.02 9.52
CA GLY A 238 4.56 6.73 10.09
C GLY A 238 4.25 8.20 10.40
N VAL A 239 3.55 8.89 9.51
CA VAL A 239 3.06 10.27 9.72
C VAL A 239 2.06 10.32 10.88
N ALA A 240 1.13 9.38 10.97
CA ALA A 240 0.18 9.31 12.08
C ALA A 240 0.91 9.15 13.42
N ARG A 241 1.98 8.35 13.47
CA ARG A 241 2.81 8.20 14.69
C ARG A 241 3.51 9.51 15.06
N MET A 242 4.12 10.20 14.08
CA MET A 242 4.77 11.49 14.35
C MET A 242 3.76 12.52 14.86
N TYR A 243 2.58 12.61 14.24
CA TYR A 243 1.51 13.53 14.66
C TYR A 243 0.98 13.19 16.07
N ARG A 244 0.81 11.90 16.39
CA ARG A 244 0.46 11.43 17.73
C ARG A 244 1.48 11.89 18.77
N ASP A 245 2.76 11.66 18.49
CA ASP A 245 3.84 11.99 19.43
C ASP A 245 3.92 13.50 19.68
N GLU A 246 3.80 14.34 18.64
CA GLU A 246 3.69 15.80 18.77
C GLU A 246 2.46 16.22 19.58
N THR A 247 1.31 15.56 19.37
CA THR A 247 0.08 15.84 20.09
C THR A 247 0.22 15.48 21.57
N ARG A 248 0.84 14.33 21.88
CA ARG A 248 1.15 13.92 23.26
C ARG A 248 2.08 14.91 23.93
N GLU A 249 3.14 15.37 23.24
CA GLU A 249 4.08 16.35 23.78
C GLU A 249 3.38 17.71 24.05
N ALA A 250 2.55 18.18 23.12
CA ALA A 250 1.85 19.46 23.24
C ALA A 250 0.75 19.46 24.31
N THR A 251 0.08 18.33 24.53
CA THR A 251 -1.12 18.24 25.40
C THR A 251 -0.87 17.54 26.73
N GLY A 252 0.19 16.76 26.85
CA GLY A 252 0.42 15.86 27.98
C GLY A 252 -0.56 14.69 28.08
N ARG A 253 -1.34 14.39 27.01
CA ARG A 253 -2.44 13.42 27.00
C ARG A 253 -2.15 12.27 26.01
N SER A 254 -2.66 11.09 26.33
CA SER A 254 -2.61 9.88 25.50
C SER A 254 -3.99 9.31 25.17
N ASP A 255 -5.03 10.14 25.31
CA ASP A 255 -6.44 9.81 25.00
C ASP A 255 -7.04 10.78 23.95
N THR A 256 -6.20 11.29 23.06
CA THR A 256 -6.61 12.22 21.99
C THR A 256 -7.02 11.46 20.73
N PRO A 257 -7.76 12.09 19.78
CA PRO A 257 -8.05 11.49 18.49
C PRO A 257 -6.81 11.07 17.68
N ALA A 258 -5.65 11.64 17.97
CA ALA A 258 -4.38 11.29 17.31
C ALA A 258 -3.86 9.87 17.67
N GLU A 259 -4.40 9.25 18.73
CA GLU A 259 -4.08 7.88 19.11
C GLU A 259 -4.54 6.83 18.08
N LEU A 260 -5.44 7.23 17.18
CA LEU A 260 -5.96 6.39 16.11
C LEU A 260 -5.71 7.04 14.75
N THR A 261 -5.52 6.24 13.72
CA THR A 261 -5.45 6.69 12.32
C THR A 261 -6.53 6.04 11.46
N LEU A 262 -7.00 6.73 10.43
CA LEU A 262 -7.91 6.16 9.46
C LEU A 262 -7.27 4.96 8.78
N ALA A 263 -7.90 3.80 8.88
CA ALA A 263 -7.47 2.59 8.20
C ALA A 263 -8.64 1.85 7.55
N PHE A 264 -8.36 1.25 6.40
CA PHE A 264 -9.16 0.20 5.78
C PHE A 264 -8.54 -1.13 6.18
N VAL A 265 -9.31 -2.02 6.76
CA VAL A 265 -8.84 -3.35 7.16
C VAL A 265 -9.72 -4.42 6.54
N ASN A 266 -9.12 -5.33 5.78
CA ASN A 266 -9.75 -6.54 5.28
C ASN A 266 -9.03 -7.79 5.79
N GLU A 267 -9.64 -8.96 5.60
CA GLU A 267 -9.07 -10.22 6.04
C GLU A 267 -7.89 -10.67 5.16
N LEU A 268 -6.86 -11.24 5.76
CA LEU A 268 -5.69 -11.78 5.06
C LEU A 268 -5.99 -13.18 4.50
N ILE A 269 -6.80 -13.23 3.45
CA ILE A 269 -7.12 -14.46 2.69
C ILE A 269 -7.05 -14.18 1.18
N GLU A 270 -6.81 -15.23 0.38
CA GLU A 270 -6.59 -15.09 -1.07
C GLU A 270 -7.76 -14.45 -1.82
N ASP A 271 -9.00 -14.77 -1.44
CA ASP A 271 -10.20 -14.23 -2.10
C ASP A 271 -10.41 -12.75 -1.84
N GLN A 272 -9.83 -12.22 -0.75
CA GLN A 272 -9.91 -10.82 -0.34
C GLN A 272 -8.66 -10.01 -0.70
N LEU A 273 -7.81 -10.54 -1.56
CA LEU A 273 -6.58 -9.87 -1.98
C LEU A 273 -6.32 -10.03 -3.48
N SER A 274 -5.70 -9.01 -4.04
CA SER A 274 -5.08 -9.06 -5.36
C SER A 274 -3.69 -8.42 -5.26
N VAL A 275 -2.66 -9.27 -5.26
CA VAL A 275 -1.26 -8.84 -5.14
C VAL A 275 -0.60 -8.96 -6.50
N ALA A 276 -0.14 -7.83 -7.03
CA ALA A 276 0.62 -7.81 -8.27
C ALA A 276 2.13 -7.79 -7.99
N ALA A 277 2.90 -8.34 -8.93
CA ALA A 277 4.35 -8.25 -8.90
C ALA A 277 4.81 -6.81 -9.19
N ILE A 278 5.89 -6.41 -8.53
CA ILE A 278 6.64 -5.21 -8.87
C ILE A 278 7.94 -5.65 -9.51
N HIS A 279 8.02 -5.54 -10.82
CA HIS A 279 9.18 -5.95 -11.60
C HIS A 279 10.37 -5.02 -11.35
N ARG A 280 11.57 -5.50 -11.61
CA ARG A 280 12.82 -4.75 -11.40
C ARG A 280 13.32 -4.23 -12.74
N LEU A 281 13.58 -2.93 -12.82
CA LEU A 281 14.23 -2.27 -13.94
C LEU A 281 15.67 -1.97 -13.57
N TYR A 282 16.60 -2.21 -14.46
CA TYR A 282 18.03 -2.03 -14.24
C TYR A 282 18.61 -0.99 -15.21
N THR A 283 19.41 -0.07 -14.66
CA THR A 283 20.17 0.94 -15.42
C THR A 283 21.62 0.98 -14.95
N GLY A 284 22.51 1.59 -15.74
CA GLY A 284 23.92 1.67 -15.42
C GLY A 284 24.72 0.39 -15.63
N ILE A 285 24.13 -0.59 -16.34
CA ILE A 285 24.75 -1.86 -16.72
C ILE A 285 24.23 -2.29 -18.09
N GLU A 286 25.08 -2.86 -18.92
CA GLU A 286 24.66 -3.47 -20.19
C GLU A 286 23.97 -4.81 -19.94
N ILE A 287 23.04 -5.19 -20.81
CA ILE A 287 22.27 -6.42 -20.63
C ILE A 287 23.14 -7.67 -20.63
N ALA A 288 24.21 -7.70 -21.40
CA ALA A 288 25.15 -8.82 -21.43
C ALA A 288 25.85 -8.99 -20.08
N ASP A 289 26.35 -7.91 -19.49
CA ASP A 289 27.02 -7.92 -18.19
C ASP A 289 26.04 -8.29 -17.07
N LEU A 290 24.79 -7.83 -17.16
CA LEU A 290 23.72 -8.20 -16.21
C LEU A 290 23.39 -9.69 -16.33
N ALA A 291 23.29 -10.23 -17.56
CA ALA A 291 23.03 -11.64 -17.78
C ALA A 291 24.21 -12.50 -17.24
N ASP A 292 25.44 -12.08 -17.46
CA ASP A 292 26.64 -12.77 -16.92
C ASP A 292 26.63 -12.76 -15.38
N ALA A 293 26.29 -11.61 -14.77
CA ALA A 293 26.22 -11.49 -13.32
C ALA A 293 25.13 -12.41 -12.74
N LEU A 294 23.92 -12.37 -13.30
CA LEU A 294 22.79 -13.22 -12.90
C LEU A 294 23.08 -14.70 -13.19
N GLY A 295 23.78 -15.02 -14.29
CA GLY A 295 24.19 -16.36 -14.67
C GLY A 295 25.07 -17.10 -13.66
N ARG A 296 25.68 -16.37 -12.71
CA ARG A 296 26.42 -16.97 -11.59
C ARG A 296 25.48 -17.67 -10.59
N SER A 297 24.26 -17.15 -10.43
CA SER A 297 23.28 -17.63 -9.45
C SER A 297 22.04 -18.27 -10.07
N PHE A 298 21.77 -18.00 -11.34
CA PHE A 298 20.64 -18.55 -12.08
C PHE A 298 21.12 -19.30 -13.32
N GLU A 299 20.37 -20.30 -13.72
CA GLU A 299 20.42 -20.88 -15.05
C GLU A 299 19.60 -19.99 -15.98
N LEU A 300 20.23 -19.52 -17.06
CA LEU A 300 19.60 -18.66 -18.07
C LEU A 300 19.29 -19.47 -19.32
N ILE A 301 18.02 -19.57 -19.68
CA ILE A 301 17.54 -20.30 -20.86
C ILE A 301 16.90 -19.29 -21.80
N ALA A 302 17.46 -19.12 -23.01
CA ALA A 302 16.89 -18.20 -24.00
C ALA A 302 15.41 -18.48 -24.25
N THR A 303 14.59 -17.45 -24.32
CA THR A 303 13.15 -17.55 -24.52
C THR A 303 12.64 -16.45 -25.44
N GLU A 304 11.40 -16.59 -25.88
CA GLU A 304 10.71 -15.52 -26.60
C GLU A 304 10.43 -14.31 -25.67
N ARG A 305 10.19 -13.15 -26.30
CA ARG A 305 9.78 -11.97 -25.59
C ARG A 305 8.52 -12.22 -24.75
N PRO A 306 8.50 -11.85 -23.46
CA PRO A 306 7.38 -12.16 -22.58
C PRO A 306 6.09 -11.44 -23.00
N ASN A 307 4.98 -12.12 -22.78
CA ASN A 307 3.62 -11.66 -22.98
C ASN A 307 2.75 -12.04 -21.76
N SER A 308 1.47 -11.73 -21.77
CA SER A 308 0.56 -12.02 -20.63
C SER A 308 0.51 -13.52 -20.28
N LYS A 309 0.65 -14.44 -21.26
CA LYS A 309 0.73 -15.89 -21.00
C LYS A 309 2.04 -16.26 -20.29
N SER A 310 3.14 -15.57 -20.63
CA SER A 310 4.44 -15.79 -19.98
C SER A 310 4.39 -15.50 -18.48
N LEU A 311 3.62 -14.49 -18.04
CA LEU A 311 3.45 -14.19 -16.62
C LEU A 311 2.70 -15.28 -15.87
N ALA A 312 1.66 -15.86 -16.47
CA ALA A 312 0.94 -16.99 -15.88
C ALA A 312 1.86 -18.23 -15.74
N THR A 313 2.62 -18.54 -16.79
CA THR A 313 3.59 -19.66 -16.78
C THR A 313 4.71 -19.42 -15.75
N LEU A 314 5.25 -18.20 -15.66
CA LEU A 314 6.26 -17.80 -14.69
C LEU A 314 5.79 -18.08 -13.25
N GLN A 315 4.54 -17.75 -12.93
CA GLN A 315 3.97 -18.00 -11.62
C GLN A 315 3.77 -19.49 -11.34
N GLN A 316 3.27 -20.25 -12.32
CA GLN A 316 3.00 -21.70 -12.18
C GLN A 316 4.27 -22.54 -12.08
N GLU A 317 5.27 -22.24 -12.91
CA GLU A 317 6.49 -23.05 -13.01
C GLU A 317 7.65 -22.55 -12.12
N GLY A 318 7.49 -21.41 -11.48
CA GLY A 318 8.44 -20.91 -10.48
C GLY A 318 9.78 -20.42 -11.04
N PHE A 319 9.78 -19.70 -12.17
CA PHE A 319 10.97 -19.05 -12.73
C PHE A 319 10.79 -17.53 -12.81
N LEU A 320 11.86 -16.80 -13.12
CA LEU A 320 11.84 -15.37 -13.42
C LEU A 320 12.16 -15.17 -14.91
N ILE A 321 11.96 -13.95 -15.43
CA ILE A 321 12.35 -13.62 -16.81
C ILE A 321 13.23 -12.37 -16.80
N LEU A 322 14.47 -12.49 -17.28
CA LEU A 322 15.28 -11.35 -17.68
C LEU A 322 14.87 -10.95 -19.11
N VAL A 323 14.59 -9.67 -19.32
CA VAL A 323 14.21 -9.15 -20.63
C VAL A 323 15.00 -7.87 -20.94
N GLY A 324 15.60 -7.83 -22.11
CA GLY A 324 16.16 -6.67 -22.75
C GLY A 324 15.38 -6.28 -23.98
N ARG A 325 15.91 -5.33 -24.76
CA ARG A 325 15.24 -4.88 -25.99
C ARG A 325 15.08 -6.02 -27.01
N ASP A 326 16.15 -6.79 -27.26
CA ASP A 326 16.23 -7.75 -28.36
C ASP A 326 16.40 -9.21 -27.87
N ALA A 327 16.42 -9.45 -26.57
CA ALA A 327 16.66 -10.77 -26.01
C ALA A 327 15.91 -10.98 -24.69
N ALA A 328 15.55 -12.22 -24.40
CA ALA A 328 14.94 -12.62 -23.14
C ALA A 328 15.43 -14.01 -22.71
N TRP A 329 15.47 -14.23 -21.39
CA TRP A 329 15.84 -15.51 -20.78
C TRP A 329 14.91 -15.86 -19.61
N GLN A 330 14.49 -17.11 -19.58
CA GLN A 330 13.98 -17.69 -18.33
C GLN A 330 15.16 -17.84 -17.35
N MET A 331 14.90 -17.56 -16.09
CA MET A 331 15.88 -17.62 -15.02
C MET A 331 15.40 -18.60 -13.95
N ARG A 332 16.15 -19.69 -13.75
CA ARG A 332 15.90 -20.66 -12.68
C ARG A 332 17.04 -20.62 -11.67
N ALA A 333 16.72 -20.52 -10.38
CA ALA A 333 17.72 -20.52 -9.33
C ALA A 333 18.56 -21.81 -9.37
N LYS A 334 19.89 -21.68 -9.37
CA LYS A 334 20.79 -22.82 -9.29
C LYS A 334 20.72 -23.47 -7.91
N PRO A 335 20.77 -24.80 -7.80
CA PRO A 335 20.73 -25.50 -6.52
C PRO A 335 21.79 -24.96 -5.54
N GLY A 336 21.39 -24.74 -4.29
CA GLY A 336 22.27 -24.31 -3.20
C GLY A 336 22.72 -22.85 -3.22
N ARG A 337 22.40 -22.07 -4.26
CA ARG A 337 22.89 -20.67 -4.37
C ARG A 337 22.19 -19.72 -3.42
N PHE A 338 20.98 -20.04 -2.99
CA PHE A 338 20.17 -19.22 -2.11
C PHE A 338 19.82 -19.93 -0.79
N ASP A 339 20.67 -20.92 -0.39
CA ASP A 339 20.51 -21.58 0.90
C ASP A 339 20.62 -20.53 2.03
N GLY A 340 19.64 -20.53 2.92
CA GLY A 340 19.53 -19.52 3.99
C GLY A 340 18.97 -18.17 3.56
N VAL A 341 18.72 -17.95 2.27
CA VAL A 341 18.01 -16.77 1.75
C VAL A 341 16.53 -17.11 1.64
N ARG A 342 15.68 -16.23 2.16
CA ARG A 342 14.23 -16.40 2.06
C ARG A 342 13.79 -16.55 0.60
N PRO A 343 12.82 -17.42 0.28
CA PRO A 343 12.41 -17.70 -1.11
C PRO A 343 11.51 -16.59 -1.69
N LEU A 344 12.04 -15.36 -1.68
CA LEU A 344 11.45 -14.17 -2.30
C LEU A 344 12.31 -13.79 -3.51
N ASP A 345 11.67 -13.64 -4.68
CA ASP A 345 12.37 -13.31 -5.93
C ASP A 345 13.20 -12.03 -5.80
N GLY A 346 12.64 -10.99 -5.16
CA GLY A 346 13.35 -9.74 -4.89
C GLY A 346 14.59 -9.93 -4.02
N GLY A 347 14.51 -10.77 -2.99
CA GLY A 347 15.65 -11.09 -2.12
C GLY A 347 16.74 -11.90 -2.83
N TRP A 348 16.36 -12.82 -3.71
CA TRP A 348 17.31 -13.54 -4.54
C TRP A 348 18.06 -12.63 -5.52
N LEU A 349 17.33 -11.68 -6.14
CA LEU A 349 17.95 -10.69 -7.04
C LEU A 349 18.88 -9.74 -6.28
N GLU A 350 18.47 -9.23 -5.10
CA GLU A 350 19.33 -8.42 -4.24
C GLU A 350 20.62 -9.18 -3.86
N THR A 351 20.51 -10.46 -3.51
CA THR A 351 21.65 -11.31 -3.16
C THR A 351 22.56 -11.56 -4.36
N ALA A 352 21.99 -11.86 -5.52
CA ALA A 352 22.75 -12.17 -6.72
C ALA A 352 23.50 -10.95 -7.28
N LEU A 353 23.02 -9.75 -7.06
CA LEU A 353 23.52 -8.50 -7.60
C LEU A 353 24.16 -7.56 -6.55
N ALA A 354 24.38 -8.04 -5.33
CA ALA A 354 24.84 -7.22 -4.20
C ALA A 354 26.13 -6.43 -4.46
N ASP A 355 27.05 -7.02 -5.24
CA ASP A 355 28.38 -6.43 -5.53
C ASP A 355 28.45 -5.81 -6.94
N ILE A 356 27.33 -5.71 -7.65
CA ILE A 356 27.27 -5.18 -9.02
C ILE A 356 26.89 -3.70 -8.98
N PRO A 357 27.70 -2.79 -9.58
CA PRO A 357 27.38 -1.38 -9.64
C PRO A 357 26.28 -1.14 -10.67
N LEU A 358 25.04 -1.01 -10.21
CA LEU A 358 23.86 -0.75 -11.03
C LEU A 358 22.83 0.07 -10.24
N THR A 359 21.84 0.59 -10.94
CA THR A 359 20.68 1.24 -10.31
C THR A 359 19.45 0.40 -10.56
N VAL A 360 18.65 0.20 -9.50
CA VAL A 360 17.36 -0.53 -9.56
C VAL A 360 16.23 0.48 -9.44
N SER A 361 15.28 0.40 -10.35
CA SER A 361 13.97 1.03 -10.23
C SER A 361 12.86 -0.02 -10.33
N TYR A 362 11.61 0.39 -10.13
CA TYR A 362 10.51 -0.53 -9.88
C TYR A 362 9.33 -0.17 -10.79
N GLN A 363 8.77 -1.18 -11.46
CA GLN A 363 7.63 -1.00 -12.34
C GLN A 363 6.63 -2.15 -12.15
N HIS A 364 5.35 -1.84 -12.06
CA HIS A 364 4.28 -2.84 -12.10
C HIS A 364 3.66 -2.92 -13.50
N GLY A 365 3.11 -4.10 -13.84
CA GLY A 365 2.48 -4.34 -15.13
C GLY A 365 3.49 -4.64 -16.25
N LEU A 366 3.15 -5.61 -17.08
CA LEU A 366 4.05 -6.10 -18.14
C LEU A 366 4.32 -5.03 -19.19
N ASP A 367 3.26 -4.45 -19.77
CA ASP A 367 3.38 -3.50 -20.89
C ASP A 367 4.20 -2.26 -20.49
N ALA A 368 3.95 -1.72 -19.29
CA ALA A 368 4.70 -0.59 -18.77
C ALA A 368 6.19 -0.96 -18.55
N THR A 369 6.46 -2.16 -18.02
CA THR A 369 7.83 -2.65 -17.82
C THR A 369 8.57 -2.82 -19.14
N LEU A 370 7.91 -3.40 -20.15
CA LEU A 370 8.49 -3.56 -21.49
C LEU A 370 8.71 -2.21 -22.19
N SER A 371 7.80 -1.25 -22.01
CA SER A 371 7.93 0.09 -22.55
C SER A 371 9.17 0.83 -22.03
N GLU A 372 9.51 0.69 -20.74
CA GLU A 372 10.73 1.26 -20.15
C GLU A 372 12.02 0.69 -20.77
N VAL A 373 12.01 -0.60 -21.09
CA VAL A 373 13.13 -1.27 -21.78
C VAL A 373 13.19 -0.83 -23.26
N ASP A 374 12.05 -0.80 -23.96
CA ASP A 374 11.99 -0.45 -25.38
C ASP A 374 12.37 1.00 -25.66
N SER A 375 11.98 1.91 -24.77
CA SER A 375 12.36 3.33 -24.85
C SER A 375 13.84 3.59 -24.48
N GLY A 376 14.52 2.61 -23.88
CA GLY A 376 15.89 2.76 -23.41
C GLY A 376 16.02 3.49 -22.07
N HIS A 377 14.90 3.73 -21.37
CA HIS A 377 14.96 4.26 -20.00
C HIS A 377 15.53 3.23 -19.02
N ALA A 378 15.39 1.93 -19.31
CA ALA A 378 16.06 0.85 -18.62
C ALA A 378 16.86 0.00 -19.61
N SER A 379 18.04 -0.47 -19.21
CA SER A 379 18.86 -1.41 -20.01
C SER A 379 18.20 -2.79 -20.08
N ALA A 380 17.58 -3.19 -18.99
CA ALA A 380 16.88 -4.48 -18.87
C ALA A 380 15.86 -4.46 -17.74
N ALA A 381 14.96 -5.46 -17.75
CA ALA A 381 14.06 -5.73 -16.64
C ALA A 381 14.13 -7.18 -16.21
N VAL A 382 13.82 -7.46 -14.94
CA VAL A 382 13.52 -8.81 -14.46
C VAL A 382 12.06 -8.86 -14.02
N LEU A 383 11.29 -9.70 -14.70
CA LEU A 383 9.92 -10.04 -14.33
C LEU A 383 9.96 -11.07 -13.21
N ILE A 384 9.28 -10.75 -12.11
CA ILE A 384 9.23 -11.59 -10.91
C ILE A 384 7.80 -12.02 -10.62
N ARG A 385 7.65 -13.02 -9.76
CA ARG A 385 6.35 -13.49 -9.28
C ARG A 385 5.75 -12.53 -8.24
N PRO A 386 4.41 -12.41 -8.15
CA PRO A 386 3.80 -11.80 -7.00
C PRO A 386 4.09 -12.61 -5.73
N VAL A 387 4.20 -11.92 -4.61
CA VAL A 387 4.34 -12.58 -3.30
C VAL A 387 2.99 -13.22 -2.95
N SER A 388 3.01 -14.48 -2.50
CA SER A 388 1.80 -15.18 -2.09
C SER A 388 1.27 -14.68 -0.75
N VAL A 389 -0.04 -14.81 -0.54
CA VAL A 389 -0.71 -14.46 0.73
C VAL A 389 -0.09 -15.23 1.90
N ALA A 390 0.18 -16.53 1.71
CA ALA A 390 0.84 -17.36 2.71
C ALA A 390 2.25 -16.86 3.09
N GLU A 391 3.01 -16.32 2.13
CA GLU A 391 4.34 -15.75 2.44
C GLU A 391 4.23 -14.40 3.14
N ILE A 392 3.22 -13.59 2.81
CA ILE A 392 2.91 -12.34 3.53
C ILE A 392 2.58 -12.67 4.99
N GLU A 393 1.66 -13.61 5.22
CA GLU A 393 1.28 -14.04 6.57
C GLU A 393 2.48 -14.60 7.35
N ARG A 394 3.23 -15.52 6.75
CA ARG A 394 4.42 -16.11 7.37
C ARG A 394 5.43 -15.03 7.77
N THR A 395 5.69 -14.06 6.87
CA THR A 395 6.63 -12.97 7.15
C THR A 395 6.18 -12.13 8.33
N ALA A 396 4.88 -11.82 8.40
CA ALA A 396 4.30 -11.06 9.50
C ALA A 396 4.41 -11.80 10.84
N ARG A 397 4.00 -13.07 10.88
CA ARG A 397 4.03 -13.88 12.11
C ARG A 397 5.43 -14.15 12.61
N GLU A 398 6.43 -14.24 11.74
CA GLU A 398 7.84 -14.34 12.11
C GLU A 398 8.45 -13.00 12.54
N GLY A 399 7.73 -11.89 12.47
CA GLY A 399 8.23 -10.55 12.78
C GLY A 399 9.33 -10.08 11.83
N LEU A 400 9.36 -10.59 10.61
CA LEU A 400 10.35 -10.24 9.58
C LEU A 400 9.80 -9.19 8.62
N LEU A 401 10.72 -8.54 7.89
CA LEU A 401 10.37 -7.56 6.87
C LEU A 401 10.82 -8.05 5.49
N MET A 402 9.93 -7.92 4.51
CA MET A 402 10.28 -8.13 3.11
C MET A 402 11.18 -6.99 2.58
N PRO A 403 11.95 -7.25 1.50
CA PRO A 403 12.61 -6.19 0.76
C PRO A 403 11.64 -5.06 0.37
N PRO A 404 12.12 -3.82 0.18
CA PRO A 404 11.27 -2.73 -0.31
C PRO A 404 10.61 -3.07 -1.65
N LYS A 405 9.37 -2.61 -1.84
CA LYS A 405 8.61 -2.85 -3.08
C LYS A 405 8.45 -4.33 -3.43
N SER A 406 8.13 -5.15 -2.41
CA SER A 406 7.84 -6.58 -2.58
C SER A 406 6.40 -6.85 -3.01
N THR A 407 5.45 -6.00 -2.60
CA THR A 407 4.01 -6.20 -2.84
C THR A 407 3.37 -4.96 -3.46
N PHE A 408 2.40 -5.18 -4.34
CA PHE A 408 1.55 -4.13 -4.89
C PHE A 408 0.10 -4.57 -4.81
N PHE A 409 -0.60 -4.07 -3.81
CA PHE A 409 -2.01 -4.38 -3.59
C PHE A 409 -2.89 -3.59 -4.56
N ARG A 410 -3.83 -4.29 -5.22
CA ARG A 410 -4.78 -3.75 -6.18
C ARG A 410 -6.21 -4.18 -5.86
N PRO A 411 -7.21 -3.38 -6.26
CA PRO A 411 -7.12 -1.98 -6.74
C PRO A 411 -6.69 -1.04 -5.61
N LYS A 412 -6.29 0.20 -5.93
CA LYS A 412 -6.00 1.19 -4.90
C LYS A 412 -7.30 1.78 -4.33
N LEU A 413 -7.31 1.98 -3.00
CA LEU A 413 -8.41 2.65 -2.31
C LEU A 413 -8.58 4.08 -2.82
N LYS A 414 -9.82 4.56 -2.90
CA LYS A 414 -10.07 5.97 -3.25
C LYS A 414 -10.02 6.85 -2.01
N THR A 415 -9.45 8.03 -2.16
CA THR A 415 -9.51 9.14 -1.19
C THR A 415 -10.80 9.92 -1.39
N GLY A 416 -11.49 10.30 -0.29
CA GLY A 416 -12.68 11.13 -0.32
C GLY A 416 -13.99 10.43 0.03
N PHE A 417 -14.04 9.09 0.12
CA PHE A 417 -15.22 8.40 0.65
C PHE A 417 -15.43 8.67 2.14
N VAL A 418 -14.35 8.71 2.89
CA VAL A 418 -14.33 8.91 4.33
C VAL A 418 -13.11 9.73 4.72
N ILE A 419 -13.32 10.73 5.56
CA ILE A 419 -12.29 11.54 6.19
C ILE A 419 -12.47 11.41 7.71
N ARG A 420 -11.38 11.22 8.45
CA ARG A 420 -11.44 11.15 9.91
C ARG A 420 -10.88 12.42 10.53
N SER A 421 -11.67 13.12 11.36
CA SER A 421 -11.20 14.27 12.16
C SER A 421 -10.20 13.80 13.22
N LEU A 422 -9.23 14.66 13.54
CA LEU A 422 -8.25 14.51 14.62
C LEU A 422 -8.47 15.57 15.73
N THR A 423 -9.63 16.24 15.68
CA THR A 423 -10.06 17.23 16.67
C THR A 423 -11.25 16.74 17.46
#